data_1d84b58a247a05a79f82b4939f393b03
#
_entry.id   1d84b58a247a05a79f82b4939f393b03
#
_cell.length_a   1.000
_cell.length_b   1.000
_cell.length_c   1.000
_cell.angle_alpha   90.00
_cell.angle_beta   90.00
_cell.angle_gamma   90.00
#
_symmetry.space_group_name_H-M   'P 1'
#
loop_
_entity.id
_entity.type
_entity.pdbx_description
1 polymer ?
#
loop_
_entity_poly.entity_id
_entity_poly.type
_entity_poly.pdbx_seq_one_letter_code
_entity_poly.pdbx_strand_id
1 'polypeptide(L)'
;STLMRSSAASDVYKRQTQARREEIINACAQLYETMGFKDVTIKEIGKITSFTRTSIYNYFQTKEEIFLALIGREFDLWSDALEQALAEEQTLDRARLAEILADTLSARTLMLKILSMNMFEIEENSSVEQLTAFKRTFGRSFACVDALLAKAAPELDAAARRAFAYSFFPFMYGIYPYTAVTEKQRAAMDAIGFGYSVYTVRTLIQQTAQLLLAGTTPEK
;
A
#
# COMPACT_ATOMS: atom_id res chain seq x y z
N SER A 1 32.27 -17.68 24.33
CA SER A 1 32.91 -16.92 23.23
C SER A 1 32.43 -17.37 21.83
N THR A 2 32.17 -18.65 21.62
CA THR A 2 31.74 -19.22 20.30
C THR A 2 30.29 -18.90 19.94
N LEU A 3 29.38 -18.86 20.92
CA LEU A 3 27.95 -18.53 20.74
C LEU A 3 27.73 -17.06 20.31
N MET A 4 28.52 -16.12 20.86
CA MET A 4 28.43 -14.70 20.46
C MET A 4 28.91 -14.45 19.02
N ARG A 5 29.94 -15.17 18.55
CA ARG A 5 30.44 -15.08 17.17
C ARG A 5 29.42 -15.65 16.16
N SER A 6 28.71 -16.74 16.51
CA SER A 6 27.66 -17.33 15.68
C SER A 6 26.45 -16.40 15.52
N SER A 7 26.03 -15.73 16.61
CA SER A 7 24.93 -14.75 16.58
C SER A 7 25.27 -13.53 15.71
N ALA A 8 26.46 -12.93 15.88
CA ALA A 8 26.89 -11.78 15.08
C ALA A 8 27.00 -12.12 13.58
N ALA A 9 27.52 -13.30 13.22
CA ALA A 9 27.60 -13.74 11.83
C ALA A 9 26.20 -13.97 11.22
N SER A 10 25.26 -14.52 11.99
CA SER A 10 23.86 -14.68 11.57
C SER A 10 23.17 -13.34 11.34
N ASP A 11 23.42 -12.35 12.20
CA ASP A 11 22.84 -11.01 12.07
C ASP A 11 23.42 -10.25 10.88
N VAL A 12 24.71 -10.37 10.59
CA VAL A 12 25.34 -9.80 9.38
C VAL A 12 24.73 -10.43 8.12
N TYR A 13 24.60 -11.75 8.09
CA TYR A 13 23.99 -12.45 6.95
C TYR A 13 22.54 -12.01 6.71
N LYS A 14 21.73 -11.90 7.76
CA LYS A 14 20.34 -11.43 7.66
C LYS A 14 20.27 -10.01 7.12
N ARG A 15 21.13 -9.09 7.61
CA ARG A 15 21.18 -7.70 7.12
C ARG A 15 21.58 -7.64 5.64
N GLN A 16 22.55 -8.44 5.20
CA GLN A 16 22.96 -8.50 3.80
C GLN A 16 21.84 -9.03 2.91
N THR A 17 21.16 -10.09 3.36
CA THR A 17 20.01 -10.65 2.64
C THR A 17 18.89 -9.62 2.51
N GLN A 18 18.58 -8.91 3.59
CA GLN A 18 17.56 -7.85 3.56
C GLN A 18 17.96 -6.70 2.63
N ALA A 19 19.19 -6.21 2.70
CA ALA A 19 19.69 -5.14 1.83
C ALA A 19 19.58 -5.51 0.35
N ARG A 20 19.85 -6.78 0.01
CA ARG A 20 19.72 -7.30 -1.35
C ARG A 20 18.27 -7.39 -1.81
N ARG A 21 17.36 -7.83 -0.95
CA ARG A 21 15.92 -7.82 -1.25
C ARG A 21 15.42 -6.39 -1.51
N GLU A 22 15.85 -5.42 -0.69
CA GLU A 22 15.49 -4.01 -0.86
C GLU A 22 16.00 -3.42 -2.19
N GLU A 23 17.20 -3.77 -2.64
CA GLU A 23 17.72 -3.35 -3.94
C GLU A 23 16.82 -3.84 -5.09
N ILE A 24 16.38 -5.10 -5.04
CA ILE A 24 15.49 -5.69 -6.05
C ILE A 24 14.12 -4.99 -6.04
N ILE A 25 13.56 -4.75 -4.85
CA ILE A 25 12.27 -4.06 -4.67
C ILE A 25 12.35 -2.61 -5.18
N ASN A 26 13.45 -1.90 -4.88
CA ASN A 26 13.67 -0.53 -5.37
C ASN A 26 13.76 -0.48 -6.90
N ALA A 27 14.46 -1.42 -7.51
CA ALA A 27 14.55 -1.53 -8.97
C ALA A 27 13.18 -1.79 -9.60
N CYS A 28 12.36 -2.67 -9.00
CA CYS A 28 10.99 -2.91 -9.43
C CYS A 28 10.15 -1.62 -9.35
N ALA A 29 10.21 -0.89 -8.24
CA ALA A 29 9.51 0.38 -8.07
C ALA A 29 9.90 1.40 -9.14
N GLN A 30 11.21 1.60 -9.36
CA GLN A 30 11.75 2.52 -10.35
C GLN A 30 11.28 2.18 -11.78
N LEU A 31 11.31 0.91 -12.18
CA LEU A 31 10.82 0.50 -13.49
C LEU A 31 9.32 0.73 -13.64
N TYR A 32 8.55 0.47 -12.60
CA TYR A 32 7.09 0.60 -12.64
C TYR A 32 6.61 2.07 -12.67
N GLU A 33 7.47 3.04 -12.41
CA GLU A 33 7.15 4.46 -12.62
C GLU A 33 6.90 4.77 -14.10
N THR A 34 7.68 4.16 -15.00
CA THR A 34 7.69 4.46 -16.44
C THR A 34 7.19 3.30 -17.31
N MET A 35 7.15 2.08 -16.80
CA MET A 35 6.76 0.87 -17.52
C MET A 35 5.42 0.33 -17.02
N GLY A 36 4.67 -0.35 -17.90
CA GLY A 36 3.50 -1.11 -17.50
C GLY A 36 3.87 -2.37 -16.71
N PHE A 37 2.94 -2.90 -15.91
CA PHE A 37 3.14 -4.13 -15.11
C PHE A 37 3.66 -5.31 -15.94
N LYS A 38 3.16 -5.47 -17.18
CA LYS A 38 3.56 -6.56 -18.08
C LYS A 38 5.00 -6.41 -18.57
N ASP A 39 5.48 -5.17 -18.70
CA ASP A 39 6.79 -4.85 -19.23
C ASP A 39 7.89 -4.94 -18.17
N VAL A 40 7.54 -4.78 -16.88
CA VAL A 40 8.46 -5.04 -15.77
C VAL A 40 8.67 -6.54 -15.65
N THR A 41 9.90 -6.99 -15.92
CA THR A 41 10.31 -8.40 -15.84
C THR A 41 11.52 -8.56 -14.94
N ILE A 42 11.77 -9.77 -14.44
CA ILE A 42 13.01 -10.08 -13.68
C ILE A 42 14.26 -9.77 -14.51
N LYS A 43 14.18 -9.90 -15.83
CA LYS A 43 15.28 -9.52 -16.74
C LYS A 43 15.53 -8.01 -16.69
N GLU A 44 14.48 -7.19 -16.77
CA GLU A 44 14.62 -5.73 -16.72
C GLU A 44 15.10 -5.27 -15.32
N ILE A 45 14.58 -5.86 -14.24
CA ILE A 45 15.07 -5.61 -12.89
C ILE A 45 16.57 -5.93 -12.76
N GLY A 46 17.02 -7.06 -13.33
CA GLY A 46 18.43 -7.44 -13.32
C GLY A 46 19.35 -6.47 -14.08
N LYS A 47 18.84 -5.68 -15.03
CA LYS A 47 19.66 -4.70 -15.76
C LYS A 47 20.04 -3.47 -14.94
N ILE A 48 19.25 -3.13 -13.93
CA ILE A 48 19.44 -1.93 -13.11
C ILE A 48 19.81 -2.25 -11.64
N THR A 49 20.01 -3.53 -11.34
CA THR A 49 20.52 -4.00 -10.04
C THR A 49 21.96 -4.49 -10.18
N SER A 50 22.64 -4.66 -9.05
CA SER A 50 23.96 -5.30 -8.98
C SER A 50 23.92 -6.83 -9.21
N PHE A 51 22.71 -7.39 -9.50
CA PHE A 51 22.46 -8.83 -9.59
C PHE A 51 22.28 -9.31 -11.01
N THR A 52 22.70 -10.55 -11.25
CA THR A 52 22.26 -11.29 -12.42
C THR A 52 20.80 -11.76 -12.25
N ARG A 53 20.09 -11.99 -13.36
CA ARG A 53 18.77 -12.59 -13.34
C ARG A 53 18.71 -13.86 -12.47
N THR A 54 19.71 -14.72 -12.56
CA THR A 54 19.79 -15.97 -11.77
C THR A 54 19.91 -15.69 -10.27
N SER A 55 20.66 -14.64 -9.88
CA SER A 55 20.79 -14.27 -8.46
C SER A 55 19.50 -13.72 -7.86
N ILE A 56 18.63 -13.09 -8.65
CA ILE A 56 17.34 -12.59 -8.19
C ILE A 56 16.43 -13.75 -7.79
N TYR A 57 16.46 -14.88 -8.50
CA TYR A 57 15.67 -16.07 -8.16
C TYR A 57 15.99 -16.69 -6.79
N ASN A 58 17.13 -16.33 -6.17
CA ASN A 58 17.41 -16.72 -4.79
C ASN A 58 16.53 -15.96 -3.76
N TYR A 59 15.86 -14.90 -4.17
CA TYR A 59 15.06 -14.02 -3.29
C TYR A 59 13.58 -14.02 -3.65
N PHE A 60 13.26 -14.12 -4.94
CA PHE A 60 11.90 -14.06 -5.46
C PHE A 60 11.75 -15.03 -6.63
N GLN A 61 10.71 -15.85 -6.62
CA GLN A 61 10.47 -16.84 -7.66
C GLN A 61 9.78 -16.22 -8.88
N THR A 62 8.96 -15.21 -8.68
CA THR A 62 8.20 -14.52 -9.73
C THR A 62 8.36 -13.01 -9.60
N LYS A 63 8.01 -12.26 -10.65
CA LYS A 63 7.93 -10.80 -10.55
C LYS A 63 6.81 -10.36 -9.63
N GLU A 64 5.73 -11.15 -9.58
CA GLU A 64 4.57 -10.91 -8.73
C GLU A 64 4.97 -10.92 -7.25
N GLU A 65 5.86 -11.82 -6.83
CA GLU A 65 6.42 -11.81 -5.47
C GLU A 65 7.25 -10.55 -5.17
N ILE A 66 7.94 -9.98 -6.17
CA ILE A 66 8.66 -8.70 -6.02
C ILE A 66 7.64 -7.55 -5.83
N PHE A 67 6.59 -7.53 -6.65
CA PHE A 67 5.51 -6.55 -6.51
C PHE A 67 4.76 -6.70 -5.18
N LEU A 68 4.53 -7.95 -4.73
CA LEU A 68 3.90 -8.21 -3.44
C LEU A 68 4.75 -7.69 -2.28
N ALA A 69 6.07 -7.88 -2.34
CA ALA A 69 7.00 -7.32 -1.35
C ALA A 69 7.03 -5.78 -1.40
N LEU A 70 6.96 -5.20 -2.61
CA LEU A 70 6.87 -3.74 -2.80
C LEU A 70 5.59 -3.17 -2.15
N ILE A 71 4.44 -3.79 -2.39
CA ILE A 71 3.18 -3.37 -1.77
C ILE A 71 3.24 -3.53 -0.26
N GLY A 72 3.80 -4.64 0.25
CA GLY A 72 3.99 -4.88 1.67
C GLY A 72 4.79 -3.75 2.32
N ARG A 73 5.91 -3.34 1.71
CA ARG A 73 6.72 -2.20 2.16
C ARG A 73 5.92 -0.89 2.16
N GLU A 74 5.12 -0.64 1.15
CA GLU A 74 4.28 0.55 1.09
C GLU A 74 3.21 0.57 2.21
N PHE A 75 2.62 -0.59 2.53
CA PHE A 75 1.72 -0.73 3.67
C PHE A 75 2.42 -0.51 5.01
N ASP A 76 3.65 -0.99 5.18
CA ASP A 76 4.44 -0.73 6.39
C ASP A 76 4.74 0.77 6.55
N LEU A 77 5.17 1.44 5.48
CA LEU A 77 5.41 2.89 5.48
C LEU A 77 4.13 3.69 5.77
N TRP A 78 2.98 3.21 5.29
CA TRP A 78 1.70 3.83 5.62
C TRP A 78 1.33 3.59 7.09
N SER A 79 1.53 2.39 7.60
CA SER A 79 1.29 2.06 9.01
C SER A 79 2.16 2.91 9.93
N ASP A 80 3.44 3.11 9.59
CA ASP A 80 4.35 3.98 10.35
C ASP A 80 3.83 5.42 10.41
N ALA A 81 3.33 5.94 9.29
CA ALA A 81 2.73 7.28 9.24
C ALA A 81 1.43 7.39 10.06
N LEU A 82 0.60 6.34 10.06
CA LEU A 82 -0.62 6.29 10.89
C LEU A 82 -0.29 6.19 12.37
N GLU A 83 0.69 5.38 12.76
CA GLU A 83 1.16 5.26 14.15
C GLU A 83 1.75 6.57 14.65
N GLN A 84 2.54 7.25 13.80
CA GLN A 84 3.07 8.58 14.11
C GLN A 84 1.93 9.58 14.35
N ALA A 85 0.96 9.64 13.45
CA ALA A 85 -0.20 10.52 13.61
C ALA A 85 -0.99 10.20 14.90
N LEU A 86 -1.19 8.91 15.22
CA LEU A 86 -1.86 8.48 16.43
C LEU A 86 -1.12 8.95 17.72
N ALA A 87 0.21 8.98 17.68
CA ALA A 87 1.04 9.41 18.80
C ALA A 87 1.10 10.93 18.96
N GLU A 88 1.14 11.67 17.85
CA GLU A 88 1.27 13.14 17.85
C GLU A 88 -0.05 13.87 18.16
N GLU A 89 -1.18 13.36 17.71
CA GLU A 89 -2.49 13.98 17.93
C GLU A 89 -2.95 13.76 19.39
N GLN A 90 -2.99 14.82 20.18
CA GLN A 90 -3.51 14.75 21.57
C GLN A 90 -5.02 14.53 21.58
N THR A 91 -5.74 15.26 20.71
CA THR A 91 -7.18 15.12 20.50
C THR A 91 -7.41 14.82 19.01
N LEU A 92 -8.29 13.88 18.74
CA LEU A 92 -8.61 13.48 17.38
C LEU A 92 -10.13 13.43 17.22
N ASP A 93 -10.64 14.13 16.22
CA ASP A 93 -12.04 14.06 15.81
C ASP A 93 -12.18 13.40 14.42
N ARG A 94 -13.42 13.19 13.99
CA ARG A 94 -13.73 12.56 12.70
C ARG A 94 -13.20 13.36 11.51
N ALA A 95 -13.21 14.69 11.57
CA ALA A 95 -12.73 15.54 10.50
C ALA A 95 -11.21 15.42 10.35
N ARG A 96 -10.50 15.49 11.46
CA ARG A 96 -9.04 15.33 11.49
C ARG A 96 -8.59 13.94 11.08
N LEU A 97 -9.34 12.90 11.48
CA LEU A 97 -9.08 11.53 11.00
C LEU A 97 -9.15 11.43 9.47
N ALA A 98 -10.19 12.03 8.85
CA ALA A 98 -10.32 12.03 7.39
C ALA A 98 -9.14 12.74 6.70
N GLU A 99 -8.62 13.83 7.30
CA GLU A 99 -7.41 14.51 6.81
C GLU A 99 -6.16 13.63 6.92
N ILE A 100 -5.94 12.97 8.07
CA ILE A 100 -4.81 12.08 8.29
C ILE A 100 -4.81 10.94 7.26
N LEU A 101 -5.95 10.29 7.03
CA LEU A 101 -6.07 9.25 6.02
C LEU A 101 -5.76 9.79 4.62
N ALA A 102 -6.25 10.98 4.28
CA ALA A 102 -6.01 11.62 2.99
C ALA A 102 -4.54 12.00 2.79
N ASP A 103 -3.92 12.63 3.79
CA ASP A 103 -2.53 13.09 3.71
C ASP A 103 -1.56 11.90 3.64
N THR A 104 -1.74 10.90 4.50
CA THR A 104 -0.85 9.73 4.55
C THR A 104 -0.95 8.86 3.30
N LEU A 105 -2.16 8.64 2.74
CA LEU A 105 -2.35 7.88 1.51
C LEU A 105 -1.93 8.64 0.26
N SER A 106 -2.00 9.97 0.25
CA SER A 106 -1.52 10.79 -0.87
C SER A 106 -0.01 10.61 -1.11
N ALA A 107 0.74 10.28 -0.08
CA ALA A 107 2.16 9.95 -0.18
C ALA A 107 2.42 8.50 -0.68
N ARG A 108 1.38 7.69 -0.86
CA ARG A 108 1.45 6.27 -1.24
C ARG A 108 0.84 6.00 -2.61
N THR A 109 1.03 6.89 -3.58
CA THR A 109 0.44 6.79 -4.92
C THR A 109 0.85 5.50 -5.64
N LEU A 110 2.10 5.05 -5.45
CA LEU A 110 2.60 3.81 -6.00
C LEU A 110 1.80 2.60 -5.49
N MET A 111 1.55 2.54 -4.18
CA MET A 111 0.70 1.51 -3.56
C MET A 111 -0.70 1.51 -4.19
N LEU A 112 -1.35 2.66 -4.25
CA LEU A 112 -2.70 2.79 -4.81
C LEU A 112 -2.76 2.39 -6.28
N LYS A 113 -1.72 2.70 -7.07
CA LYS A 113 -1.60 2.26 -8.47
C LYS A 113 -1.56 0.75 -8.57
N ILE A 114 -0.71 0.07 -7.79
CA ILE A 114 -0.57 -1.39 -7.84
C ILE A 114 -1.86 -2.07 -7.36
N LEU A 115 -2.45 -1.61 -6.25
CA LEU A 115 -3.71 -2.13 -5.73
C LEU A 115 -4.83 -2.09 -6.77
N SER A 116 -4.97 -0.96 -7.48
CA SER A 116 -6.04 -0.76 -8.45
C SER A 116 -5.85 -1.54 -9.74
N MET A 117 -4.61 -1.82 -10.13
CA MET A 117 -4.33 -2.31 -11.49
C MET A 117 -4.02 -3.81 -11.55
N ASN A 118 -3.41 -4.40 -10.52
CA ASN A 118 -2.79 -5.71 -10.69
C ASN A 118 -2.90 -6.63 -9.47
N MET A 119 -3.57 -6.23 -8.38
CA MET A 119 -3.48 -6.95 -7.11
C MET A 119 -3.91 -8.42 -7.19
N PHE A 120 -5.00 -8.72 -7.91
CA PHE A 120 -5.48 -10.09 -8.06
C PHE A 120 -4.43 -11.00 -8.72
N GLU A 121 -3.82 -10.54 -9.84
CA GLU A 121 -2.77 -11.28 -10.55
C GLU A 121 -1.52 -11.49 -9.67
N ILE A 122 -1.16 -10.47 -8.89
CA ILE A 122 -0.01 -10.52 -7.98
C ILE A 122 -0.23 -11.57 -6.88
N GLU A 123 -1.39 -11.58 -6.22
CA GLU A 123 -1.69 -12.55 -5.16
C GLU A 123 -1.75 -13.98 -5.71
N GLU A 124 -2.40 -14.19 -6.86
CA GLU A 124 -2.57 -15.52 -7.47
C GLU A 124 -1.23 -16.14 -7.89
N ASN A 125 -0.27 -15.33 -8.32
CA ASN A 125 1.04 -15.79 -8.80
C ASN A 125 2.17 -15.67 -7.76
N SER A 126 1.83 -15.49 -6.50
CA SER A 126 2.77 -15.48 -5.38
C SER A 126 2.65 -16.74 -4.53
N SER A 127 3.75 -17.13 -3.88
CA SER A 127 3.74 -18.23 -2.92
C SER A 127 2.94 -17.88 -1.66
N VAL A 128 2.39 -18.90 -1.01
CA VAL A 128 1.65 -18.74 0.27
C VAL A 128 2.52 -18.06 1.33
N GLU A 129 3.83 -18.33 1.33
CA GLU A 129 4.78 -17.71 2.26
C GLU A 129 4.86 -16.19 2.04
N GLN A 130 5.05 -15.74 0.80
CA GLN A 130 5.12 -14.33 0.46
C GLN A 130 3.76 -13.63 0.68
N LEU A 131 2.67 -14.31 0.32
CA LEU A 131 1.32 -13.81 0.59
C LEU A 131 1.05 -13.67 2.08
N THR A 132 1.49 -14.63 2.91
CA THR A 132 1.37 -14.55 4.37
C THR A 132 2.15 -13.37 4.94
N ALA A 133 3.37 -13.14 4.45
CA ALA A 133 4.17 -11.97 4.84
C ALA A 133 3.43 -10.67 4.50
N PHE A 134 2.90 -10.55 3.29
CA PHE A 134 2.09 -9.39 2.89
C PHE A 134 0.84 -9.20 3.75
N LYS A 135 0.08 -10.26 4.03
CA LYS A 135 -1.14 -10.17 4.87
C LYS A 135 -0.84 -9.71 6.31
N ARG A 136 0.37 -9.89 6.81
CA ARG A 136 0.79 -9.32 8.11
C ARG A 136 0.94 -7.80 8.04
N THR A 137 1.58 -7.26 7.00
CA THR A 137 1.70 -5.80 6.82
C THR A 137 0.34 -5.15 6.57
N PHE A 138 -0.50 -5.78 5.75
CA PHE A 138 -1.88 -5.36 5.53
C PHE A 138 -2.69 -5.34 6.85
N GLY A 139 -2.59 -6.41 7.67
CA GLY A 139 -3.25 -6.51 8.97
C GLY A 139 -2.79 -5.43 9.95
N ARG A 140 -1.49 -5.06 9.94
CA ARG A 140 -0.97 -3.95 10.74
C ARG A 140 -1.65 -2.63 10.36
N SER A 141 -1.76 -2.32 9.07
CA SER A 141 -2.43 -1.10 8.61
C SER A 141 -3.90 -1.07 9.00
N PHE A 142 -4.57 -2.21 8.94
CA PHE A 142 -5.95 -2.35 9.39
C PHE A 142 -6.10 -2.03 10.88
N ALA A 143 -5.18 -2.54 11.72
CA ALA A 143 -5.14 -2.26 13.15
C ALA A 143 -4.84 -0.78 13.45
N CYS A 144 -3.95 -0.13 12.68
CA CYS A 144 -3.67 1.30 12.83
C CYS A 144 -4.91 2.15 12.54
N VAL A 145 -5.65 1.83 11.48
CA VAL A 145 -6.91 2.54 11.15
C VAL A 145 -7.96 2.31 12.23
N ASP A 146 -8.10 1.09 12.76
CA ASP A 146 -9.03 0.81 13.88
C ASP A 146 -8.67 1.62 15.13
N ALA A 147 -7.39 1.74 15.48
CA ALA A 147 -6.93 2.52 16.63
C ALA A 147 -7.21 4.03 16.46
N LEU A 148 -7.00 4.57 15.25
CA LEU A 148 -7.34 5.96 14.94
C LEU A 148 -8.85 6.19 15.02
N LEU A 149 -9.66 5.27 14.50
CA LEU A 149 -11.12 5.32 14.61
C LEU A 149 -11.59 5.29 16.07
N ALA A 150 -11.03 4.41 16.89
CA ALA A 150 -11.37 4.33 18.31
C ALA A 150 -11.05 5.63 19.07
N LYS A 151 -10.00 6.34 18.66
CA LYS A 151 -9.62 7.64 19.24
C LYS A 151 -10.50 8.78 18.72
N ALA A 152 -10.78 8.81 17.40
CA ALA A 152 -11.53 9.90 16.75
C ALA A 152 -13.04 9.84 16.99
N ALA A 153 -13.58 8.66 17.26
CA ALA A 153 -15.00 8.40 17.41
C ALA A 153 -15.21 7.29 18.47
N PRO A 154 -14.94 7.60 19.75
CA PRO A 154 -15.00 6.62 20.84
C PRO A 154 -16.40 6.05 21.08
N GLU A 155 -17.44 6.68 20.55
CA GLU A 155 -18.82 6.18 20.56
C GLU A 155 -19.06 5.03 19.59
N LEU A 156 -18.17 4.79 18.63
CA LEU A 156 -18.29 3.66 17.69
C LEU A 156 -17.82 2.37 18.35
N ASP A 157 -18.67 1.36 18.32
CA ASP A 157 -18.31 0.03 18.74
C ASP A 157 -17.37 -0.67 17.73
N ALA A 158 -16.92 -1.87 18.06
CA ALA A 158 -16.01 -2.65 17.19
C ALA A 158 -16.68 -3.04 15.85
N ALA A 159 -18.00 -3.23 15.83
CA ALA A 159 -18.72 -3.59 14.61
C ALA A 159 -18.79 -2.40 13.64
N ALA A 160 -19.10 -1.21 14.14
CA ALA A 160 -19.14 0.03 13.38
C ALA A 160 -17.75 0.39 12.81
N ARG A 161 -16.69 0.28 13.62
CA ARG A 161 -15.31 0.50 13.15
C ARG A 161 -14.90 -0.51 12.08
N ARG A 162 -15.31 -1.76 12.24
CA ARG A 162 -15.08 -2.80 11.22
C ARG A 162 -15.82 -2.49 9.94
N ALA A 163 -17.07 -2.04 10.00
CA ALA A 163 -17.85 -1.64 8.84
C ALA A 163 -17.18 -0.50 8.06
N PHE A 164 -16.65 0.52 8.77
CA PHE A 164 -15.84 1.56 8.16
C PHE A 164 -14.65 0.96 7.40
N ALA A 165 -13.85 0.13 8.05
CA ALA A 165 -12.64 -0.44 7.47
C ALA A 165 -12.96 -1.30 6.23
N TYR A 166 -13.99 -2.17 6.29
CA TYR A 166 -14.42 -2.98 5.15
C TYR A 166 -15.09 -2.20 4.01
N SER A 167 -15.41 -0.93 4.21
CA SER A 167 -15.82 -0.02 3.15
C SER A 167 -14.62 0.78 2.61
N PHE A 168 -13.75 1.24 3.47
CA PHE A 168 -12.62 2.10 3.13
C PHE A 168 -11.49 1.35 2.41
N PHE A 169 -11.07 0.18 2.91
CA PHE A 169 -9.98 -0.58 2.27
C PHE A 169 -10.32 -1.02 0.84
N PRO A 170 -11.50 -1.59 0.53
CA PRO A 170 -11.88 -1.88 -0.86
C PRO A 170 -11.91 -0.64 -1.76
N PHE A 171 -12.30 0.53 -1.23
CA PHE A 171 -12.25 1.78 -1.98
C PHE A 171 -10.84 2.13 -2.45
N MET A 172 -9.80 1.86 -1.64
CA MET A 172 -8.39 2.07 -2.03
C MET A 172 -8.00 1.28 -3.27
N TYR A 173 -8.61 0.13 -3.51
CA TYR A 173 -8.36 -0.72 -4.70
C TYR A 173 -8.96 -0.14 -5.99
N GLY A 174 -9.84 0.83 -5.91
CA GLY A 174 -10.49 1.43 -7.08
C GLY A 174 -10.11 2.89 -7.35
N ILE A 175 -9.42 3.57 -6.45
CA ILE A 175 -9.26 5.03 -6.50
C ILE A 175 -8.31 5.51 -7.61
N TYR A 176 -7.22 4.78 -7.88
CA TYR A 176 -6.14 5.27 -8.74
C TYR A 176 -6.61 5.65 -10.16
N PRO A 177 -7.43 4.85 -10.87
CA PRO A 177 -7.92 5.19 -12.21
C PRO A 177 -8.71 6.50 -12.29
N TYR A 178 -9.30 6.93 -11.18
CA TYR A 178 -10.05 8.19 -11.10
C TYR A 178 -9.18 9.42 -10.86
N THR A 179 -7.92 9.21 -10.50
CA THR A 179 -6.95 10.28 -10.24
C THR A 179 -5.87 10.40 -11.32
N ALA A 180 -5.72 9.37 -12.16
CA ALA A 180 -4.69 9.28 -13.19
C ALA A 180 -5.33 8.93 -14.55
N VAL A 181 -5.98 9.92 -15.16
CA VAL A 181 -6.68 9.76 -16.45
C VAL A 181 -5.69 9.88 -17.60
N THR A 182 -5.69 8.90 -18.49
CA THR A 182 -4.88 8.92 -19.72
C THR A 182 -5.45 9.89 -20.75
N GLU A 183 -4.60 10.37 -21.68
CA GLU A 183 -5.03 11.20 -22.81
C GLU A 183 -6.11 10.51 -23.65
N LYS A 184 -6.00 9.19 -23.86
CA LYS A 184 -6.98 8.40 -24.58
C LYS A 184 -8.35 8.37 -23.89
N GLN A 185 -8.38 8.24 -22.57
CA GLN A 185 -9.60 8.29 -21.77
C GLN A 185 -10.23 9.68 -21.82
N ARG A 186 -9.40 10.73 -21.70
CA ARG A 186 -9.87 12.13 -21.82
C ARG A 186 -10.53 12.38 -23.17
N ALA A 187 -9.83 12.04 -24.27
CA ALA A 187 -10.36 12.19 -25.61
C ALA A 187 -11.71 11.45 -25.82
N ALA A 188 -11.85 10.26 -25.24
CA ALA A 188 -13.08 9.48 -25.32
C ALA A 188 -14.24 10.15 -24.55
N MET A 189 -13.96 10.73 -23.38
CA MET A 189 -14.98 11.46 -22.60
C MET A 189 -15.38 12.77 -23.27
N ASP A 190 -14.42 13.51 -23.83
CA ASP A 190 -14.67 14.74 -24.58
C ASP A 190 -15.57 14.47 -25.81
N ALA A 191 -15.34 13.35 -26.50
CA ALA A 191 -16.12 12.97 -27.68
C ALA A 191 -17.61 12.72 -27.39
N ILE A 192 -17.98 12.38 -26.17
CA ILE A 192 -19.38 12.15 -25.74
C ILE A 192 -19.93 13.33 -24.91
N GLY A 193 -19.16 14.42 -24.73
CA GLY A 193 -19.58 15.55 -23.91
C GLY A 193 -19.73 15.22 -22.42
N PHE A 194 -19.04 14.18 -21.94
CA PHE A 194 -19.09 13.80 -20.53
C PHE A 194 -18.28 14.80 -19.69
N GLY A 195 -18.98 15.62 -18.91
CA GLY A 195 -18.36 16.54 -17.96
C GLY A 195 -17.54 15.78 -16.92
N TYR A 196 -16.24 15.92 -17.00
CA TYR A 196 -15.31 15.15 -16.20
C TYR A 196 -14.49 16.05 -15.27
N SER A 197 -14.50 15.73 -13.98
CA SER A 197 -13.66 16.40 -12.97
C SER A 197 -12.51 15.50 -12.55
N VAL A 198 -11.29 15.99 -12.68
CA VAL A 198 -10.11 15.27 -12.14
C VAL A 198 -9.99 15.59 -10.66
N TYR A 199 -10.08 14.56 -9.84
CA TYR A 199 -9.85 14.67 -8.41
C TYR A 199 -8.43 14.22 -8.05
N THR A 200 -7.86 14.83 -7.02
CA THR A 200 -6.61 14.33 -6.43
C THR A 200 -6.90 13.12 -5.53
N VAL A 201 -5.89 12.28 -5.31
CA VAL A 201 -5.96 11.19 -4.33
C VAL A 201 -6.43 11.73 -2.98
N ARG A 202 -5.83 12.84 -2.52
CA ARG A 202 -6.16 13.50 -1.25
C ARG A 202 -7.65 13.85 -1.16
N THR A 203 -8.18 14.49 -2.19
CA THR A 203 -9.58 14.92 -2.21
C THR A 203 -10.54 13.73 -2.13
N LEU A 204 -10.31 12.69 -2.95
CA LEU A 204 -11.19 11.51 -2.96
C LEU A 204 -11.14 10.73 -1.66
N ILE A 205 -9.94 10.55 -1.08
CA ILE A 205 -9.79 9.86 0.21
C ILE A 205 -10.49 10.65 1.32
N GLN A 206 -10.27 11.96 1.40
CA GLN A 206 -10.86 12.81 2.43
C GLN A 206 -12.40 12.78 2.36
N GLN A 207 -12.96 13.01 1.17
CA GLN A 207 -14.41 12.99 0.96
C GLN A 207 -15.02 11.62 1.29
N THR A 208 -14.40 10.53 0.86
CA THR A 208 -14.90 9.18 1.15
C THR A 208 -14.83 8.88 2.64
N ALA A 209 -13.73 9.20 3.30
CA ALA A 209 -13.60 9.00 4.75
C ALA A 209 -14.67 9.81 5.52
N GLN A 210 -14.91 11.07 5.13
CA GLN A 210 -15.95 11.90 5.73
C GLN A 210 -17.35 11.31 5.54
N LEU A 211 -17.68 10.84 4.33
CA LEU A 211 -18.97 10.21 4.03
C LEU A 211 -19.18 8.92 4.84
N LEU A 212 -18.15 8.07 4.92
CA LEU A 212 -18.21 6.85 5.72
C LEU A 212 -18.37 7.14 7.21
N LEU A 213 -17.62 8.11 7.72
CA LEU A 213 -17.70 8.52 9.14
C LEU A 213 -19.05 9.16 9.48
N ALA A 214 -19.67 9.90 8.56
CA ALA A 214 -21.00 10.48 8.75
C ALA A 214 -22.10 9.40 8.75
N GLY A 215 -21.95 8.35 7.95
CA GLY A 215 -22.89 7.23 7.85
C GLY A 215 -22.73 6.19 8.96
N THR A 216 -21.63 6.22 9.71
CA THR A 216 -21.37 5.27 10.79
C THR A 216 -22.04 5.76 12.07
N THR A 217 -23.20 5.19 12.39
CA THR A 217 -23.93 5.43 13.65
C THR A 217 -23.76 4.24 14.58
N PRO A 218 -23.72 4.44 15.92
CA PRO A 218 -23.79 3.33 16.87
C PRO A 218 -25.07 2.53 16.66
N GLU A 219 -24.98 1.20 16.65
CA GLU A 219 -26.18 0.37 16.78
C GLU A 219 -26.85 0.69 18.14
N LYS A 220 -28.16 0.97 18.11
CA LYS A 220 -28.96 1.27 19.30
C LYS A 220 -29.26 0.01 20.10
#